data_dfc1ccd22740d86e1fb94101fd08a060
#
_entry.id   dfc1ccd22740d86e1fb94101fd08a060
#
_cell.length_a   1.000
_cell.length_b   1.000
_cell.length_c   1.000
_cell.angle_alpha   90.00
_cell.angle_beta   90.00
_cell.angle_gamma   90.00
#
_symmetry.space_group_name_H-M   'P 1'
#
loop_
_entity.id
_entity.type
_entity.pdbx_description
1 polymer ?
#
loop_
_entity_poly.entity_id
_entity_poly.type
_entity_poly.pdbx_seq_one_letter_code
_entity_poly.pdbx_strand_id
1 'polypeptide(L)'
;MLYYKISLPALMYTEDDRQELIQLFKGRGRQGHGQMINLDDFDSNYFRKLQNNFPVSNIAVLHYTTLNAIVNDKMYKMIHRDPRPVALNIPIQNCGIGADTIFYTVDSVAERLESIGNGQYKATSYSEQPTGAVELDRFCLTMDSAMLLRTDHPHAKVQTTDAHRMFLSVTPIIGFEDFIQLLDPH
;
A
#
# COMPACT_ATOMS: atom_id res chain seq x y z
N MET A 1 7.39 7.49 -14.23
CA MET A 1 7.32 7.71 -12.76
C MET A 1 6.72 6.46 -12.14
N LEU A 2 7.29 5.94 -11.01
CA LEU A 2 6.83 4.72 -10.34
C LEU A 2 5.98 5.01 -9.11
N TYR A 3 6.15 6.17 -8.52
CA TYR A 3 5.35 6.66 -7.41
C TYR A 3 5.26 8.19 -7.43
N TYR A 4 4.25 8.72 -6.73
CA TYR A 4 4.02 10.15 -6.55
C TYR A 4 3.72 10.46 -5.08
N LYS A 5 4.44 11.41 -4.50
CA LYS A 5 4.27 11.85 -3.12
C LYS A 5 3.13 12.86 -3.02
N ILE A 6 2.15 12.59 -2.16
CA ILE A 6 0.96 13.43 -1.96
C ILE A 6 0.99 13.99 -0.55
N SER A 7 0.83 15.30 -0.41
CA SER A 7 0.66 15.90 0.90
C SER A 7 -0.64 15.42 1.57
N LEU A 8 -0.63 15.18 2.88
CA LEU A 8 -1.83 14.71 3.59
C LEU A 8 -3.01 15.71 3.51
N PRO A 9 -2.77 17.05 3.56
CA PRO A 9 -3.84 18.03 3.34
C PRO A 9 -4.51 17.90 1.96
N ALA A 10 -3.78 17.54 0.90
CA ALA A 10 -4.36 17.31 -0.43
C ALA A 10 -5.37 16.15 -0.44
N LEU A 11 -5.23 15.19 0.47
CA LEU A 11 -6.19 14.11 0.71
C LEU A 11 -7.19 14.42 1.81
N MET A 12 -7.23 15.68 2.29
CA MET A 12 -8.06 16.11 3.43
C MET A 12 -7.86 15.26 4.70
N TYR A 13 -6.67 14.65 4.83
CA TYR A 13 -6.29 13.81 5.95
C TYR A 13 -5.65 14.63 7.04
N THR A 14 -6.31 14.69 8.19
CA THR A 14 -5.91 15.49 9.36
C THR A 14 -5.34 14.60 10.47
N GLU A 15 -4.78 15.21 11.51
CA GLU A 15 -4.35 14.45 12.69
C GLU A 15 -5.54 13.81 13.42
N ASP A 16 -6.70 14.48 13.46
CA ASP A 16 -7.91 13.91 14.08
C ASP A 16 -8.38 12.65 13.31
N ASP A 17 -8.35 12.70 11.97
CA ASP A 17 -8.64 11.52 11.14
C ASP A 17 -7.66 10.37 11.42
N ARG A 18 -6.38 10.70 11.62
CA ARG A 18 -5.36 9.72 11.99
C ARG A 18 -5.66 9.06 13.32
N GLN A 19 -5.99 9.84 14.35
CA GLN A 19 -6.34 9.33 15.66
C GLN A 19 -7.62 8.49 15.63
N GLU A 20 -8.61 8.90 14.84
CA GLU A 20 -9.81 8.09 14.56
C GLU A 20 -9.42 6.71 14.00
N LEU A 21 -8.58 6.65 12.96
CA LEU A 21 -8.17 5.39 12.35
C LEU A 21 -7.32 4.51 13.30
N ILE A 22 -6.45 5.11 14.12
CA ILE A 22 -5.69 4.38 15.14
C ILE A 22 -6.65 3.69 16.12
N GLN A 23 -7.67 4.39 16.61
CA GLN A 23 -8.66 3.81 17.52
C GLN A 23 -9.53 2.75 16.83
N LEU A 24 -9.95 3.01 15.60
CA LEU A 24 -10.78 2.12 14.80
C LEU A 24 -10.11 0.75 14.56
N PHE A 25 -8.81 0.75 14.32
CA PHE A 25 -8.02 -0.44 14.03
C PHE A 25 -7.27 -1.00 15.25
N LYS A 26 -7.45 -0.42 16.43
CA LYS A 26 -6.82 -0.89 17.65
C LYS A 26 -7.20 -2.35 17.93
N GLY A 27 -6.20 -3.22 17.98
CA GLY A 27 -6.37 -4.65 18.23
C GLY A 27 -6.93 -5.48 17.06
N ARG A 28 -7.19 -4.88 15.89
CA ARG A 28 -7.72 -5.58 14.71
C ARG A 28 -6.62 -6.11 13.76
N GLY A 29 -5.42 -5.54 13.80
CA GLY A 29 -4.35 -5.94 12.90
C GLY A 29 -3.78 -7.33 13.23
N ARG A 30 -3.79 -8.25 12.27
CA ARG A 30 -2.97 -9.46 12.35
C ARG A 30 -1.56 -9.09 11.95
N GLN A 31 -0.60 -9.38 12.81
CA GLN A 31 0.82 -9.15 12.52
C GLN A 31 1.22 -9.90 11.24
N GLY A 32 1.82 -9.18 10.31
CA GLY A 32 2.51 -9.76 9.18
C GLY A 32 1.76 -9.82 7.85
N HIS A 33 0.45 -9.51 7.82
CA HIS A 33 -0.33 -9.59 6.58
C HIS A 33 -1.20 -8.35 6.36
N GLY A 34 -1.37 -7.99 5.08
CA GLY A 34 -2.42 -7.06 4.68
C GLY A 34 -3.80 -7.70 4.91
N GLN A 35 -4.66 -7.04 5.65
CA GLN A 35 -6.04 -7.45 5.85
C GLN A 35 -6.94 -6.68 4.89
N MET A 36 -7.65 -7.39 4.02
CA MET A 36 -8.71 -6.75 3.21
C MET A 36 -9.82 -6.26 4.13
N ILE A 37 -10.25 -5.02 3.92
CA ILE A 37 -11.36 -4.40 4.62
C ILE A 37 -12.30 -3.73 3.60
N ASN A 38 -13.58 -3.68 3.92
CA ASN A 38 -14.52 -2.83 3.21
C ASN A 38 -14.67 -1.53 4.01
N LEU A 39 -14.39 -0.39 3.39
CA LEU A 39 -14.47 0.92 4.05
C LEU A 39 -15.89 1.26 4.54
N ASP A 40 -16.91 0.73 3.87
CA ASP A 40 -18.32 0.94 4.21
C ASP A 40 -18.72 0.21 5.52
N ASP A 41 -17.94 -0.78 5.97
CA ASP A 41 -18.18 -1.49 7.23
C ASP A 41 -17.77 -0.68 8.47
N PHE A 42 -17.18 0.51 8.25
CA PHE A 42 -16.66 1.36 9.32
C PHE A 42 -17.36 2.72 9.35
N ASP A 43 -17.81 3.12 10.51
CA ASP A 43 -18.31 4.50 10.75
C ASP A 43 -17.12 5.45 10.94
N SER A 44 -16.47 5.82 9.83
CA SER A 44 -15.32 6.70 9.78
C SER A 44 -15.60 7.98 9.00
N ASN A 45 -15.31 9.13 9.62
CA ASN A 45 -15.41 10.43 8.95
C ASN A 45 -14.41 10.52 7.80
N TYR A 46 -13.20 10.00 8.01
CA TYR A 46 -12.18 10.04 6.98
C TYR A 46 -12.54 9.17 5.77
N PHE A 47 -13.07 7.97 5.96
CA PHE A 47 -13.48 7.12 4.83
C PHE A 47 -14.55 7.76 3.99
N ARG A 48 -15.55 8.40 4.62
CA ARG A 48 -16.56 9.19 3.91
C ARG A 48 -15.97 10.37 3.14
N LYS A 49 -15.02 11.11 3.72
CA LYS A 49 -14.30 12.20 3.03
C LYS A 49 -13.54 11.65 1.81
N LEU A 50 -12.79 10.56 2.00
CA LEU A 50 -11.98 9.95 0.95
C LEU A 50 -12.85 9.50 -0.23
N GLN A 51 -13.91 8.74 0.01
CA GLN A 51 -14.80 8.21 -1.02
C GLN A 51 -15.62 9.30 -1.73
N ASN A 52 -16.03 10.36 -1.01
CA ASN A 52 -16.82 11.45 -1.60
C ASN A 52 -15.99 12.40 -2.48
N ASN A 53 -14.68 12.47 -2.26
CA ASN A 53 -13.82 13.45 -2.95
C ASN A 53 -12.82 12.81 -3.93
N PHE A 54 -12.59 11.50 -3.81
CA PHE A 54 -11.65 10.78 -4.67
C PHE A 54 -12.28 9.52 -5.24
N PRO A 55 -11.96 9.18 -6.50
CA PRO A 55 -12.44 7.97 -7.16
C PRO A 55 -11.66 6.75 -6.65
N VAL A 56 -12.02 6.25 -5.50
CA VAL A 56 -11.40 5.10 -4.83
C VAL A 56 -12.40 3.97 -4.60
N SER A 57 -11.91 2.74 -4.61
CA SER A 57 -12.69 1.55 -4.26
C SER A 57 -13.07 1.58 -2.78
N ASN A 58 -14.23 1.01 -2.45
CA ASN A 58 -14.59 0.72 -1.07
C ASN A 58 -13.78 -0.43 -0.45
N ILE A 59 -13.06 -1.20 -1.26
CA ILE A 59 -12.15 -2.24 -0.77
C ILE A 59 -10.74 -1.66 -0.63
N ALA A 60 -10.18 -1.80 0.56
CA ALA A 60 -8.82 -1.40 0.90
C ALA A 60 -8.06 -2.53 1.58
N VAL A 61 -6.76 -2.38 1.73
CA VAL A 61 -5.91 -3.29 2.49
C VAL A 61 -5.31 -2.55 3.67
N LEU A 62 -5.66 -2.97 4.87
CA LEU A 62 -5.00 -2.52 6.09
C LEU A 62 -3.71 -3.32 6.27
N HIS A 63 -2.58 -2.64 6.20
CA HIS A 63 -1.28 -3.23 6.48
C HIS A 63 -0.86 -2.95 7.92
N TYR A 64 -0.57 -4.03 8.65
CA TYR A 64 -0.02 -3.97 9.99
C TYR A 64 1.25 -4.83 10.04
N THR A 65 2.41 -4.20 10.08
CA THR A 65 3.69 -4.89 9.95
C THR A 65 4.59 -4.68 11.18
N THR A 66 5.31 -5.73 11.56
CA THR A 66 6.39 -5.71 12.55
C THR A 66 7.64 -6.30 11.92
N LEU A 67 8.81 -6.02 12.46
CA LEU A 67 10.06 -6.60 11.99
C LEU A 67 10.01 -8.14 12.06
N ASN A 68 9.51 -8.69 13.15
CA ASN A 68 9.38 -10.14 13.33
C ASN A 68 8.47 -10.78 12.27
N ALA A 69 7.38 -10.12 11.89
CA ALA A 69 6.51 -10.57 10.83
C ALA A 69 7.24 -10.59 9.49
N ILE A 70 8.02 -9.56 9.17
CA ILE A 70 8.76 -9.44 7.93
C ILE A 70 9.93 -10.42 7.86
N VAL A 71 10.66 -10.63 8.97
CA VAL A 71 11.79 -11.57 9.03
C VAL A 71 11.33 -13.01 8.84
N ASN A 72 10.16 -13.36 9.40
CA ASN A 72 9.62 -14.72 9.37
C ASN A 72 8.74 -14.98 8.14
N ASP A 73 8.20 -13.95 7.51
CA ASP A 73 7.35 -14.08 6.33
C ASP A 73 8.17 -13.85 5.05
N LYS A 74 8.47 -14.96 4.38
CA LYS A 74 9.17 -14.90 3.08
C LYS A 74 8.45 -14.03 2.06
N MET A 75 7.13 -13.90 2.14
CA MET A 75 6.33 -13.10 1.20
C MET A 75 6.66 -11.61 1.24
N TYR A 76 7.02 -11.04 2.40
CA TYR A 76 7.37 -9.61 2.46
C TYR A 76 8.68 -9.24 1.78
N LYS A 77 9.59 -10.22 1.65
CA LYS A 77 10.88 -10.03 0.97
C LYS A 77 10.81 -10.31 -0.52
N MET A 78 9.68 -10.85 -0.99
CA MET A 78 9.55 -11.26 -2.38
C MET A 78 9.21 -10.07 -3.26
N ILE A 79 9.90 -9.98 -4.37
CA ILE A 79 9.57 -9.07 -5.45
C ILE A 79 8.27 -9.57 -6.08
N HIS A 80 7.24 -8.74 -6.12
CA HIS A 80 5.90 -9.08 -6.63
C HIS A 80 5.27 -7.91 -7.39
N ARG A 81 4.19 -8.22 -8.10
CA ARG A 81 3.26 -7.22 -8.65
C ARG A 81 1.91 -7.42 -7.97
N ASP A 82 1.21 -6.33 -7.68
CA ASP A 82 -0.17 -6.43 -7.23
C ASP A 82 -1.11 -6.65 -8.43
N PRO A 83 -2.26 -7.32 -8.23
CA PRO A 83 -3.27 -7.45 -9.29
C PRO A 83 -3.94 -6.09 -9.64
N ARG A 84 -3.91 -5.13 -8.71
CA ARG A 84 -4.35 -3.75 -8.93
C ARG A 84 -3.19 -2.93 -9.49
N PRO A 85 -3.39 -2.15 -10.56
CA PRO A 85 -2.28 -1.42 -11.20
C PRO A 85 -1.81 -0.22 -10.38
N VAL A 86 -2.65 0.33 -9.52
CA VAL A 86 -2.39 1.54 -8.72
C VAL A 86 -2.82 1.32 -7.28
N ALA A 87 -2.02 1.81 -6.34
CA ALA A 87 -2.35 1.85 -4.91
C ALA A 87 -2.03 3.22 -4.31
N LEU A 88 -2.94 3.72 -3.49
CA LEU A 88 -2.75 4.90 -2.64
C LEU A 88 -2.48 4.43 -1.20
N ASN A 89 -1.24 4.58 -0.73
CA ASN A 89 -0.83 4.23 0.61
C ASN A 89 -0.89 5.45 1.53
N ILE A 90 -1.75 5.38 2.56
CA ILE A 90 -2.01 6.46 3.53
C ILE A 90 -1.43 6.03 4.87
N PRO A 91 -0.48 6.79 5.45
CA PRO A 91 0.16 6.44 6.72
C PRO A 91 -0.81 6.62 7.89
N ILE A 92 -0.84 5.65 8.81
CA ILE A 92 -1.66 5.72 10.03
C ILE A 92 -0.76 5.81 11.27
N GLN A 93 0.21 4.91 11.39
CA GLN A 93 1.06 4.83 12.57
C GLN A 93 2.47 4.34 12.23
N ASN A 94 3.49 4.97 12.82
CA ASN A 94 4.90 4.56 12.77
C ASN A 94 5.43 4.31 11.34
N CYS A 95 4.91 5.02 10.33
CA CYS A 95 5.50 5.05 9.01
C CYS A 95 6.71 5.99 9.02
N GLY A 96 7.86 5.53 8.51
CA GLY A 96 9.07 6.32 8.53
C GLY A 96 10.32 5.51 8.22
N ILE A 97 11.47 5.99 8.65
CA ILE A 97 12.80 5.43 8.35
C ILE A 97 12.85 3.92 8.63
N GLY A 98 13.43 3.18 7.69
CA GLY A 98 13.60 1.72 7.79
C GLY A 98 12.40 0.91 7.31
N ALA A 99 11.46 1.52 6.59
CA ALA A 99 10.30 0.86 6.03
C ALA A 99 10.11 1.25 4.56
N ASP A 100 10.97 0.73 3.70
CA ASP A 100 11.06 1.11 2.30
C ASP A 100 10.17 0.24 1.41
N THR A 101 9.69 0.82 0.32
CA THR A 101 9.22 0.11 -0.87
C THR A 101 10.26 0.31 -1.97
N ILE A 102 10.70 -0.80 -2.57
CA ILE A 102 11.75 -0.82 -3.59
C ILE A 102 11.13 -1.35 -4.87
N PHE A 103 11.34 -0.65 -5.98
CA PHE A 103 10.96 -1.08 -7.32
C PHE A 103 12.15 -1.71 -8.05
N TYR A 104 11.85 -2.72 -8.88
CA TYR A 104 12.85 -3.50 -9.58
C TYR A 104 12.55 -3.63 -11.07
N THR A 105 13.62 -3.77 -11.88
CA THR A 105 13.53 -4.51 -13.15
C THR A 105 13.86 -5.97 -12.89
N VAL A 106 13.24 -6.86 -13.64
CA VAL A 106 13.49 -8.31 -13.56
C VAL A 106 13.54 -8.87 -14.98
N ASP A 107 14.51 -9.76 -15.26
CA ASP A 107 14.76 -10.31 -16.60
C ASP A 107 13.68 -11.29 -17.03
N SER A 108 13.09 -12.01 -16.11
CA SER A 108 11.99 -12.94 -16.38
C SER A 108 11.10 -13.08 -15.15
N VAL A 109 9.82 -13.17 -15.41
CA VAL A 109 8.78 -13.31 -14.39
C VAL A 109 8.08 -14.64 -14.61
N ALA A 110 8.26 -15.58 -13.72
CA ALA A 110 7.32 -16.67 -13.60
C ALA A 110 6.01 -16.09 -13.01
N GLU A 111 5.15 -15.57 -13.88
CA GLU A 111 3.84 -15.08 -13.45
C GLU A 111 2.98 -16.27 -13.07
N ARG A 112 2.72 -16.40 -11.79
CA ARG A 112 1.72 -17.32 -11.28
C ARG A 112 0.52 -16.52 -10.82
N LEU A 113 -0.47 -16.41 -11.69
CA LEU A 113 -1.78 -15.89 -11.33
C LEU A 113 -2.54 -16.97 -10.58
N GLU A 114 -2.68 -16.85 -9.28
CA GLU A 114 -3.58 -17.69 -8.50
C GLU A 114 -4.96 -17.03 -8.45
N SER A 115 -5.94 -17.65 -9.10
CA SER A 115 -7.34 -17.24 -8.92
C SER A 115 -7.78 -17.61 -7.49
N ILE A 116 -8.27 -16.62 -6.75
CA ILE A 116 -8.85 -16.83 -5.41
C ILE A 116 -10.38 -16.95 -5.43
N GLY A 117 -10.96 -17.12 -6.62
CA GLY A 117 -12.42 -17.20 -6.82
C GLY A 117 -13.06 -15.82 -7.07
N ASN A 118 -14.32 -15.83 -7.57
CA ASN A 118 -15.12 -14.62 -7.88
C ASN A 118 -14.45 -13.59 -8.80
N GLY A 119 -13.57 -14.03 -9.71
CA GLY A 119 -12.86 -13.13 -10.63
C GLY A 119 -11.74 -12.31 -9.98
N GLN A 120 -11.41 -12.59 -8.73
CA GLN A 120 -10.27 -11.98 -8.05
C GLN A 120 -9.02 -12.84 -8.21
N TYR A 121 -7.88 -12.17 -8.36
CA TYR A 121 -6.57 -12.81 -8.50
C TYR A 121 -5.68 -12.41 -7.31
N LYS A 122 -4.97 -13.39 -6.79
CA LYS A 122 -3.93 -13.14 -5.80
C LYS A 122 -2.71 -12.53 -6.50
N ALA A 123 -2.04 -11.58 -5.82
CA ALA A 123 -0.80 -11.00 -6.32
C ALA A 123 0.18 -12.09 -6.78
N THR A 124 0.83 -11.85 -7.89
CA THR A 124 1.89 -12.70 -8.41
C THR A 124 3.08 -12.60 -7.48
N SER A 125 3.14 -13.47 -6.49
CA SER A 125 4.36 -13.59 -5.69
C SER A 125 5.35 -14.47 -6.44
N TYR A 126 6.57 -13.99 -6.64
CA TYR A 126 7.65 -14.82 -7.13
C TYR A 126 8.10 -15.75 -6.01
N SER A 127 8.08 -17.07 -6.25
CA SER A 127 8.48 -18.06 -5.24
C SER A 127 9.99 -18.04 -4.95
N GLU A 128 10.78 -17.40 -5.81
CA GLU A 128 12.21 -17.19 -5.67
C GLU A 128 12.54 -15.73 -6.04
N GLN A 129 13.62 -15.19 -5.45
CA GLN A 129 14.15 -13.89 -5.90
C GLN A 129 14.46 -14.02 -7.40
N PRO A 130 13.85 -13.22 -8.27
CA PRO A 130 14.11 -13.34 -9.70
C PRO A 130 15.58 -13.07 -9.96
N THR A 131 16.18 -13.92 -10.80
CA THR A 131 17.56 -13.69 -11.27
C THR A 131 17.59 -12.39 -12.08
N GLY A 132 18.64 -11.58 -11.89
CA GLY A 132 18.78 -10.32 -12.61
C GLY A 132 17.94 -9.15 -12.08
N ALA A 133 17.38 -9.26 -10.87
CA ALA A 133 16.67 -8.14 -10.28
C ALA A 133 17.61 -6.96 -10.02
N VAL A 134 17.32 -5.82 -10.64
CA VAL A 134 18.05 -4.55 -10.45
C VAL A 134 17.11 -3.54 -9.81
N GLU A 135 17.52 -2.93 -8.71
CA GLU A 135 16.79 -1.84 -8.07
C GLU A 135 16.71 -0.65 -9.02
N LEU A 136 15.48 -0.17 -9.28
CA LEU A 136 15.21 1.00 -10.12
C LEU A 136 15.05 2.26 -9.28
N ASP A 137 14.29 2.12 -8.19
CA ASP A 137 13.89 3.25 -7.37
C ASP A 137 13.44 2.78 -5.98
N ARG A 138 13.46 3.69 -5.02
CA ARG A 138 13.13 3.41 -3.61
C ARG A 138 12.46 4.61 -2.97
N PHE A 139 11.44 4.36 -2.14
CA PHE A 139 10.89 5.38 -1.26
C PHE A 139 10.55 4.82 0.12
N CYS A 140 10.49 5.70 1.09
CA CYS A 140 9.96 5.43 2.43
C CYS A 140 8.60 6.13 2.58
N LEU A 141 7.57 5.37 2.98
CA LEU A 141 6.30 5.97 3.39
C LEU A 141 6.48 6.62 4.76
N THR A 142 6.39 7.93 4.82
CA THR A 142 6.55 8.74 6.04
C THR A 142 5.20 9.17 6.61
N MET A 143 5.20 9.71 7.85
CA MET A 143 3.96 10.13 8.52
C MET A 143 3.39 11.47 8.00
N ASP A 144 4.13 12.19 7.15
CA ASP A 144 3.77 13.51 6.61
C ASP A 144 3.16 13.47 5.21
N SER A 145 3.16 12.29 4.57
CA SER A 145 2.72 12.16 3.19
C SER A 145 2.13 10.79 2.88
N ALA A 146 1.19 10.77 1.95
CA ALA A 146 0.73 9.56 1.30
C ALA A 146 1.55 9.29 0.01
N MET A 147 1.48 8.05 -0.48
CA MET A 147 2.16 7.64 -1.71
C MET A 147 1.18 6.99 -2.67
N LEU A 148 1.08 7.53 -3.87
CA LEU A 148 0.44 6.86 -5.00
C LEU A 148 1.50 6.01 -5.72
N LEU A 149 1.21 4.75 -5.99
CA LEU A 149 2.15 3.75 -6.47
C LEU A 149 1.66 3.06 -7.72
N ARG A 150 2.56 2.80 -8.67
CA ARG A 150 2.36 1.82 -9.74
C ARG A 150 2.68 0.42 -9.20
N THR A 151 1.66 -0.29 -8.77
CA THR A 151 1.81 -1.63 -8.17
C THR A 151 1.82 -2.75 -9.20
N ASP A 152 1.57 -2.44 -10.47
CA ASP A 152 1.81 -3.29 -11.64
C ASP A 152 3.31 -3.48 -11.96
N HIS A 153 4.19 -2.65 -11.42
CA HIS A 153 5.64 -2.83 -11.51
C HIS A 153 6.16 -3.76 -10.39
N PRO A 154 7.20 -4.57 -10.67
CA PRO A 154 7.84 -5.42 -9.66
C PRO A 154 8.34 -4.59 -8.49
N HIS A 155 7.90 -4.92 -7.28
CA HIS A 155 8.29 -4.23 -6.06
C HIS A 155 8.36 -5.16 -4.87
N ALA A 156 9.09 -4.73 -3.84
CA ALA A 156 9.16 -5.40 -2.54
C ALA A 156 9.10 -4.40 -1.40
N LYS A 157 8.66 -4.86 -0.23
CA LYS A 157 8.68 -4.09 1.00
C LYS A 157 9.84 -4.54 1.87
N VAL A 158 10.59 -3.61 2.40
CA VAL A 158 11.69 -3.85 3.33
C VAL A 158 11.43 -3.08 4.61
N GLN A 159 11.56 -3.75 5.76
CA GLN A 159 11.50 -3.11 7.06
C GLN A 159 12.69 -3.54 7.89
N THR A 160 13.40 -2.57 8.47
CA THR A 160 14.62 -2.78 9.26
C THR A 160 14.47 -2.33 10.70
N THR A 161 13.28 -1.84 11.10
CA THR A 161 12.99 -1.36 12.45
C THR A 161 11.90 -2.19 13.11
N ASP A 162 11.93 -2.29 14.44
CA ASP A 162 10.93 -3.00 15.25
C ASP A 162 9.61 -2.22 15.43
N ALA A 163 9.49 -1.05 14.82
CA ALA A 163 8.28 -0.26 14.91
C ALA A 163 7.06 -1.01 14.33
N HIS A 164 5.99 -1.00 15.09
CA HIS A 164 4.69 -1.49 14.62
C HIS A 164 4.13 -0.48 13.62
N ARG A 165 4.32 -0.74 12.34
CA ARG A 165 3.88 0.13 11.25
C ARG A 165 2.45 -0.19 10.84
N MET A 166 1.63 0.84 10.70
CA MET A 166 0.28 0.72 10.16
C MET A 166 0.06 1.72 9.03
N PHE A 167 -0.49 1.24 7.92
CA PHE A 167 -0.95 2.10 6.83
C PHE A 167 -2.13 1.46 6.10
N LEU A 168 -2.95 2.31 5.50
CA LEU A 168 -4.07 1.91 4.65
C LEU A 168 -3.64 1.97 3.19
N SER A 169 -3.90 0.94 2.42
CA SER A 169 -3.65 0.88 0.99
C SER A 169 -4.98 0.82 0.25
N VAL A 170 -5.39 1.94 -0.32
CA VAL A 170 -6.65 2.12 -1.06
C VAL A 170 -6.38 1.92 -2.55
N THR A 171 -7.37 1.41 -3.27
CA THR A 171 -7.27 1.23 -4.73
C THR A 171 -8.00 2.36 -5.44
N PRO A 172 -7.29 3.28 -6.13
CA PRO A 172 -7.91 4.19 -7.08
C PRO A 172 -8.64 3.41 -8.18
N ILE A 173 -9.82 3.89 -8.60
CA ILE A 173 -10.58 3.31 -9.72
C ILE A 173 -10.24 3.97 -11.06
N ILE A 174 -9.34 4.94 -11.05
CA ILE A 174 -8.77 5.62 -12.22
C ILE A 174 -7.27 5.36 -12.31
N GLY A 175 -6.68 5.68 -13.46
CA GLY A 175 -5.25 5.48 -13.71
C GLY A 175 -4.34 6.34 -12.84
N PHE A 176 -3.07 5.99 -12.81
CA PHE A 176 -2.06 6.69 -12.01
C PHE A 176 -1.93 8.17 -12.40
N GLU A 177 -1.85 8.46 -13.70
CA GLU A 177 -1.70 9.83 -14.19
C GLU A 177 -2.99 10.65 -13.99
N ASP A 178 -4.16 10.02 -14.20
CA ASP A 178 -5.45 10.68 -14.00
C ASP A 178 -5.66 11.05 -12.51
N PHE A 179 -5.19 10.22 -11.59
CA PHE A 179 -5.26 10.53 -10.16
C PHE A 179 -4.36 11.71 -9.79
N ILE A 180 -3.15 11.80 -10.38
CA ILE A 180 -2.26 12.96 -10.19
C ILE A 180 -2.91 14.25 -10.70
N GLN A 181 -3.50 14.22 -11.90
CA GLN A 181 -4.19 15.38 -12.46
C GLN A 181 -5.37 15.85 -11.61
N LEU A 182 -6.06 14.93 -10.93
CA LEU A 182 -7.13 15.28 -9.99
C LEU A 182 -6.62 16.04 -8.77
N LEU A 183 -5.38 15.74 -8.32
CA LEU A 183 -4.78 16.38 -7.14
C LEU A 183 -4.15 17.75 -7.46
N ASP A 184 -3.71 17.95 -8.68
CA ASP A 184 -3.02 19.17 -9.15
C ASP A 184 -3.66 19.64 -10.47
N PRO A 185 -4.90 20.14 -10.41
CA PRO A 185 -5.58 20.68 -11.60
C PRO A 185 -4.87 21.99 -12.00
N HIS A 186 -4.16 21.95 -13.13
CA HIS A 186 -3.53 23.10 -13.77
C HIS A 186 -4.53 24.17 -14.18
#